data_3144238ca3e9ca53a4c42dcd6b0712ab
#
_entry.id   3144238ca3e9ca53a4c42dcd6b0712ab
#
_cell.length_a   1.000
_cell.length_b   1.000
_cell.length_c   1.000
_cell.angle_alpha   90.00
_cell.angle_beta   90.00
_cell.angle_gamma   90.00
#
_symmetry.space_group_name_H-M   'P 1'
#
loop_
_entity.id
_entity.type
_entity.pdbx_description
1 polymer ?
#
loop_
_entity_poly.entity_id
_entity_poly.type
_entity_poly.pdbx_seq_one_letter_code
_entity_poly.pdbx_strand_id
1 'polypeptide(L)'
;VFVTALSDTADELEGFEAGAVDYITKPVSPPVVRARVRTHLSLVRMEELKASRLAIVQRLGLAAEYKDNETGLHVIRMSHYSRVLALAAGFSEAQAEELLNAAPMHDVGKIGIPDAVLRKPGKLDGEEWEVMKQHAQIGADIIGEHPSGLLRMAREIALNHHEKWDGSGYPRGIGGAEIPVEAR
;
A
#
# COMPACT_ATOMS: atom_id res chain seq x y z
N VAL A 1 -6.55 30.04 -3.28
CA VAL A 1 -6.82 30.99 -2.18
C VAL A 1 -7.54 32.19 -2.77
N PHE A 2 -8.72 32.52 -2.25
CA PHE A 2 -9.45 33.74 -2.65
C PHE A 2 -9.05 34.91 -1.78
N VAL A 3 -8.95 36.10 -2.38
CA VAL A 3 -8.68 37.35 -1.69
C VAL A 3 -9.80 38.34 -2.01
N THR A 4 -10.59 38.69 -1.02
CA THR A 4 -11.84 39.42 -1.23
C THR A 4 -12.05 40.53 -0.20
N ALA A 5 -12.95 41.45 -0.50
CA ALA A 5 -13.43 42.44 0.45
C ALA A 5 -14.68 41.97 1.24
N LEU A 6 -15.29 40.87 0.80
CA LEU A 6 -16.45 40.27 1.43
C LEU A 6 -16.01 39.53 2.71
N SER A 7 -16.71 39.72 3.81
CA SER A 7 -16.33 39.19 5.13
C SER A 7 -17.46 38.43 5.83
N ASP A 8 -18.61 38.27 5.18
CA ASP A 8 -19.72 37.54 5.73
C ASP A 8 -19.52 36.02 5.59
N THR A 9 -20.00 35.29 6.61
CA THR A 9 -19.87 33.81 6.62
C THR A 9 -20.53 33.14 5.43
N ALA A 10 -21.59 33.74 4.86
CA ALA A 10 -22.24 33.23 3.66
C ALA A 10 -21.32 33.33 2.42
N ASP A 11 -20.60 34.44 2.27
CA ASP A 11 -19.66 34.67 1.18
C ASP A 11 -18.43 33.73 1.28
N GLU A 12 -17.97 33.46 2.52
CA GLU A 12 -16.89 32.49 2.76
C GLU A 12 -17.30 31.09 2.35
N LEU A 13 -18.52 30.67 2.70
CA LEU A 13 -19.06 29.36 2.34
C LEU A 13 -19.18 29.23 0.81
N GLU A 14 -19.75 30.22 0.13
CA GLU A 14 -19.83 30.24 -1.33
C GLU A 14 -18.44 30.15 -1.98
N GLY A 15 -17.45 30.83 -1.41
CA GLY A 15 -16.06 30.75 -1.85
C GLY A 15 -15.48 29.33 -1.74
N PHE A 16 -15.75 28.62 -0.64
CA PHE A 16 -15.31 27.22 -0.48
C PHE A 16 -16.09 26.27 -1.41
N GLU A 17 -17.40 26.47 -1.59
CA GLU A 17 -18.19 25.68 -2.55
C GLU A 17 -17.73 25.89 -4.01
N ALA A 18 -17.22 27.09 -4.33
CA ALA A 18 -16.58 27.37 -5.61
C ALA A 18 -15.16 26.76 -5.75
N GLY A 19 -14.70 25.99 -4.76
CA GLY A 19 -13.42 25.30 -4.78
C GLY A 19 -12.24 26.08 -4.20
N ALA A 20 -12.45 27.12 -3.43
CA ALA A 20 -11.38 27.81 -2.72
C ALA A 20 -10.81 26.88 -1.63
N VAL A 21 -9.49 26.78 -1.53
CA VAL A 21 -8.78 26.06 -0.47
C VAL A 21 -8.53 26.96 0.76
N ASP A 22 -8.68 28.27 0.62
CA ASP A 22 -8.54 29.24 1.69
C ASP A 22 -9.13 30.59 1.28
N TYR A 23 -9.44 31.41 2.27
CA TYR A 23 -10.13 32.69 2.11
C TYR A 23 -9.40 33.76 2.91
N ILE A 24 -9.08 34.89 2.27
CA ILE A 24 -8.36 36.00 2.88
C ILE A 24 -9.12 37.28 2.65
N THR A 25 -9.58 37.94 3.72
CA THR A 25 -10.27 39.21 3.67
C THR A 25 -9.31 40.39 3.57
N LYS A 26 -9.70 41.40 2.83
CA LYS A 26 -9.01 42.71 2.77
C LYS A 26 -9.35 43.53 4.03
N PRO A 27 -8.37 44.29 4.59
CA PRO A 27 -7.01 44.54 4.07
C PRO A 27 -6.08 43.37 4.32
N VAL A 28 -5.28 43.01 3.28
CA VAL A 28 -4.34 41.87 3.36
C VAL A 28 -3.05 42.23 4.05
N SER A 29 -2.62 41.35 4.93
CA SER A 29 -1.28 41.39 5.54
C SER A 29 -0.34 40.49 4.74
N PRO A 30 0.71 41.03 4.09
CA PRO A 30 1.64 40.20 3.30
C PRO A 30 2.30 39.02 4.06
N PRO A 31 2.66 39.17 5.36
CA PRO A 31 3.15 38.04 6.14
C PRO A 31 2.12 36.91 6.29
N VAL A 32 0.84 37.25 6.53
CA VAL A 32 -0.25 36.27 6.68
C VAL A 32 -0.51 35.56 5.37
N VAL A 33 -0.58 36.28 4.25
CA VAL A 33 -0.72 35.67 2.92
C VAL A 33 0.40 34.67 2.64
N ARG A 34 1.65 35.07 2.87
CA ARG A 34 2.81 34.18 2.68
C ARG A 34 2.74 32.93 3.54
N ALA A 35 2.33 33.06 4.81
CA ALA A 35 2.18 31.93 5.72
C ALA A 35 1.12 30.93 5.22
N ARG A 36 -0.09 31.43 4.87
CA ARG A 36 -1.20 30.59 4.35
C ARG A 36 -0.84 29.90 3.04
N VAL A 37 -0.30 30.63 2.06
CA VAL A 37 0.15 30.05 0.79
C VAL A 37 1.22 28.98 1.02
N ARG A 38 2.19 29.20 1.91
CA ARG A 38 3.20 28.21 2.26
C ARG A 38 2.57 26.95 2.83
N THR A 39 1.59 27.08 3.71
CA THR A 39 0.87 25.93 4.30
C THR A 39 0.19 25.12 3.20
N HIS A 40 -0.57 25.76 2.30
CA HIS A 40 -1.26 25.05 1.23
C HIS A 40 -0.29 24.37 0.25
N LEU A 41 0.81 25.05 -0.11
CA LEU A 41 1.85 24.46 -0.95
C LEU A 41 2.53 23.26 -0.27
N SER A 42 2.69 23.27 1.06
CA SER A 42 3.24 22.14 1.79
C SER A 42 2.29 20.93 1.79
N LEU A 43 0.97 21.16 1.87
CA LEU A 43 -0.03 20.09 1.77
C LEU A 43 -0.01 19.42 0.38
N VAL A 44 0.01 20.21 -0.69
CA VAL A 44 0.12 19.68 -2.07
C VAL A 44 1.37 18.83 -2.22
N ARG A 45 2.53 19.33 -1.78
CA ARG A 45 3.80 18.57 -1.83
C ARG A 45 3.75 17.27 -1.02
N MET A 46 3.04 17.26 0.12
CA MET A 46 2.86 16.04 0.90
C MET A 46 2.02 15.00 0.17
N GLU A 47 0.94 15.41 -0.50
CA GLU A 47 0.11 14.51 -1.30
C GLU A 47 0.88 13.94 -2.50
N GLU A 48 1.63 14.75 -3.22
CA GLU A 48 2.50 14.31 -4.31
C GLU A 48 3.56 13.31 -3.83
N LEU A 49 4.16 13.56 -2.66
CA LEU A 49 5.13 12.65 -2.08
C LEU A 49 4.51 11.32 -1.66
N LYS A 50 3.31 11.34 -1.07
CA LYS A 50 2.57 10.11 -0.74
C LYS A 50 2.25 9.31 -2.00
N ALA A 51 1.72 9.96 -3.04
CA ALA A 51 1.40 9.32 -4.32
C ALA A 51 2.65 8.69 -4.97
N SER A 52 3.77 9.42 -4.97
CA SER A 52 5.03 8.91 -5.52
C SER A 52 5.57 7.71 -4.74
N ARG A 53 5.52 7.76 -3.39
CA ARG A 53 5.94 6.63 -2.54
C ARG A 53 5.08 5.40 -2.79
N LEU A 54 3.77 5.57 -2.90
CA LEU A 54 2.84 4.49 -3.19
C LEU A 54 3.12 3.87 -4.57
N ALA A 55 3.33 4.70 -5.58
CA ALA A 55 3.69 4.23 -6.91
C ALA A 55 4.99 3.41 -6.92
N ILE A 56 6.00 3.78 -6.12
CA ILE A 56 7.25 3.01 -5.97
C ILE A 56 6.96 1.63 -5.36
N VAL A 57 6.18 1.55 -4.29
CA VAL A 57 5.82 0.27 -3.65
C VAL A 57 5.11 -0.65 -4.62
N GLN A 58 4.11 -0.14 -5.34
CA GLN A 58 3.39 -0.90 -6.36
C GLN A 58 4.30 -1.38 -7.51
N ARG A 59 5.24 -0.53 -7.95
CA ARG A 59 6.21 -0.88 -9.00
C ARG A 59 7.20 -1.95 -8.54
N LEU A 60 7.60 -1.97 -7.27
CA LEU A 60 8.44 -3.03 -6.70
C LEU A 60 7.71 -4.37 -6.68
N GLY A 61 6.44 -4.41 -6.27
CA GLY A 61 5.62 -5.62 -6.35
C GLY A 61 5.50 -6.14 -7.79
N LEU A 62 5.17 -5.26 -8.73
CA LEU A 62 5.13 -5.62 -10.16
C LEU A 62 6.48 -6.14 -10.69
N ALA A 63 7.60 -5.57 -10.25
CA ALA A 63 8.94 -6.01 -10.69
C ALA A 63 9.26 -7.43 -10.22
N ALA A 64 8.79 -7.82 -9.03
CA ALA A 64 8.93 -9.19 -8.53
C ALA A 64 8.17 -10.20 -9.40
N GLU A 65 6.94 -9.86 -9.81
CA GLU A 65 6.12 -10.69 -10.69
C GLU A 65 6.73 -10.88 -12.09
N TYR A 66 7.41 -9.86 -12.63
CA TYR A 66 8.13 -10.00 -13.89
C TYR A 66 9.20 -11.08 -13.86
N LYS A 67 9.78 -11.36 -12.68
CA LYS A 67 10.76 -12.44 -12.52
C LYS A 67 10.12 -13.81 -12.67
N ASP A 68 8.85 -13.97 -12.30
CA ASP A 68 8.10 -15.24 -12.33
C ASP A 68 7.28 -15.46 -13.62
N ASN A 69 7.43 -14.61 -14.63
CA ASN A 69 6.62 -14.61 -15.84
C ASN A 69 5.11 -14.40 -15.63
N GLU A 70 4.67 -13.97 -14.47
CA GLU A 70 3.27 -13.60 -14.24
C GLU A 70 2.97 -12.22 -14.85
N THR A 71 1.72 -12.03 -15.28
CA THR A 71 1.33 -10.75 -15.86
C THR A 71 1.00 -9.78 -14.73
N GLY A 72 1.59 -8.59 -14.73
CA GLY A 72 1.32 -7.54 -13.73
C GLY A 72 -0.17 -7.18 -13.55
N LEU A 73 -1.04 -7.58 -14.50
CA LEU A 73 -2.50 -7.47 -14.37
C LEU A 73 -3.08 -8.41 -13.30
N HIS A 74 -2.41 -9.55 -13.01
CA HIS A 74 -2.83 -10.45 -11.94
C HIS A 74 -2.75 -9.75 -10.58
N VAL A 75 -1.62 -9.15 -10.29
CA VAL A 75 -1.37 -8.42 -9.02
C VAL A 75 -2.37 -7.31 -8.79
N ILE A 76 -2.64 -6.51 -9.83
CA ILE A 76 -3.63 -5.43 -9.75
C ILE A 76 -5.02 -5.97 -9.44
N ARG A 77 -5.48 -7.01 -10.14
CA ARG A 77 -6.79 -7.63 -9.88
C ARG A 77 -6.88 -8.22 -8.48
N MET A 78 -5.86 -8.96 -8.06
CA MET A 78 -5.78 -9.57 -6.73
C MET A 78 -5.89 -8.49 -5.64
N SER A 79 -5.15 -7.40 -5.75
CA SER A 79 -5.21 -6.29 -4.80
C SER A 79 -6.61 -5.67 -4.69
N HIS A 80 -7.30 -5.47 -5.82
CA HIS A 80 -8.67 -4.98 -5.81
C HIS A 80 -9.67 -5.97 -5.19
N TYR A 81 -9.50 -7.27 -5.44
CA TYR A 81 -10.32 -8.30 -4.79
C TYR A 81 -10.08 -8.34 -3.29
N SER A 82 -8.82 -8.23 -2.84
CA SER A 82 -8.48 -8.14 -1.41
C SER A 82 -9.18 -6.97 -0.73
N ARG A 83 -9.21 -5.79 -1.38
CA ARG A 83 -9.94 -4.62 -0.87
C ARG A 83 -11.44 -4.90 -0.73
N VAL A 84 -12.07 -5.48 -1.74
CA VAL A 84 -13.51 -5.81 -1.70
C VAL A 84 -13.82 -6.80 -0.58
N LEU A 85 -13.00 -7.85 -0.43
CA LEU A 85 -13.14 -8.84 0.63
C LEU A 85 -12.92 -8.23 2.01
N ALA A 86 -11.94 -7.34 2.17
CA ALA A 86 -11.68 -6.64 3.42
C ALA A 86 -12.89 -5.82 3.88
N LEU A 87 -13.48 -5.04 2.97
CA LEU A 87 -14.71 -4.28 3.27
C LEU A 87 -15.86 -5.19 3.68
N ALA A 88 -16.05 -6.31 2.97
CA ALA A 88 -17.06 -7.31 3.30
C ALA A 88 -16.79 -8.00 4.64
N ALA A 89 -15.52 -8.13 5.04
CA ALA A 89 -15.08 -8.66 6.33
C ALA A 89 -15.14 -7.64 7.49
N GLY A 90 -15.57 -6.40 7.23
CA GLY A 90 -15.75 -5.36 8.26
C GLY A 90 -14.53 -4.46 8.50
N PHE A 91 -13.54 -4.48 7.62
CA PHE A 91 -12.45 -3.48 7.65
C PHE A 91 -12.99 -2.08 7.36
N SER A 92 -12.39 -1.08 7.97
CA SER A 92 -12.65 0.32 7.58
C SER A 92 -12.14 0.60 6.16
N GLU A 93 -12.68 1.63 5.50
CA GLU A 93 -12.17 2.09 4.19
C GLU A 93 -10.66 2.34 4.20
N ALA A 94 -10.14 2.94 5.27
CA ALA A 94 -8.71 3.22 5.41
C ALA A 94 -7.87 1.93 5.47
N GLN A 95 -8.32 0.92 6.20
CA GLN A 95 -7.65 -0.39 6.28
C GLN A 95 -7.74 -1.17 4.96
N ALA A 96 -8.89 -1.12 4.30
CA ALA A 96 -9.08 -1.77 3.00
C ALA A 96 -8.24 -1.12 1.90
N GLU A 97 -8.07 0.21 1.95
CA GLU A 97 -7.17 0.94 1.06
C GLU A 97 -5.70 0.61 1.35
N GLU A 98 -5.34 0.49 2.63
CA GLU A 98 -3.98 0.05 3.02
C GLU A 98 -3.70 -1.36 2.52
N LEU A 99 -4.66 -2.29 2.62
CA LEU A 99 -4.54 -3.64 2.10
C LEU A 99 -4.41 -3.66 0.56
N LEU A 100 -5.21 -2.87 -0.16
CA LEU A 100 -5.09 -2.69 -1.61
C LEU A 100 -3.66 -2.36 -2.03
N ASN A 101 -3.01 -1.50 -1.25
CA ASN A 101 -1.68 -0.99 -1.54
C ASN A 101 -0.54 -1.89 -1.04
N ALA A 102 -0.79 -2.70 0.00
CA ALA A 102 0.17 -3.65 0.58
C ALA A 102 0.22 -4.98 -0.19
N ALA A 103 -0.93 -5.47 -0.65
CA ALA A 103 -1.08 -6.76 -1.29
C ALA A 103 -0.13 -7.01 -2.50
N PRO A 104 0.21 -6.01 -3.35
CA PRO A 104 1.18 -6.20 -4.43
C PRO A 104 2.54 -6.74 -4.01
N MET A 105 2.90 -6.59 -2.73
CA MET A 105 4.22 -6.99 -2.23
C MET A 105 4.26 -8.42 -1.67
N HIS A 106 3.16 -9.18 -1.71
CA HIS A 106 3.12 -10.53 -1.13
C HIS A 106 4.26 -11.43 -1.61
N ASP A 107 4.57 -11.35 -2.89
CA ASP A 107 5.55 -12.19 -3.60
C ASP A 107 6.90 -11.50 -3.89
N VAL A 108 7.17 -10.33 -3.26
CA VAL A 108 8.43 -9.60 -3.48
C VAL A 108 9.67 -10.44 -3.18
N GLY A 109 9.56 -11.42 -2.30
CA GLY A 109 10.65 -12.33 -1.95
C GLY A 109 11.05 -13.30 -3.06
N LYS A 110 10.24 -13.50 -4.11
CA LYS A 110 10.61 -14.28 -5.29
C LYS A 110 11.88 -13.74 -5.97
N ILE A 111 12.21 -12.47 -5.75
CA ILE A 111 13.48 -11.87 -6.19
C ILE A 111 14.69 -12.65 -5.65
N GLY A 112 14.62 -13.17 -4.43
CA GLY A 112 15.67 -13.96 -3.79
C GLY A 112 15.72 -15.43 -4.18
N ILE A 113 14.73 -15.95 -4.92
CA ILE A 113 14.70 -17.35 -5.35
C ILE A 113 15.55 -17.54 -6.60
N PRO A 114 16.42 -18.59 -6.67
CA PRO A 114 17.20 -18.87 -7.85
C PRO A 114 16.33 -19.16 -9.08
N ASP A 115 16.71 -18.65 -10.24
CA ASP A 115 15.94 -18.83 -11.48
C ASP A 115 15.76 -20.31 -11.87
N ALA A 116 16.72 -21.16 -11.53
CA ALA A 116 16.64 -22.59 -11.77
C ALA A 116 15.47 -23.27 -11.03
N VAL A 117 15.07 -22.72 -9.87
CA VAL A 117 13.92 -23.17 -9.09
C VAL A 117 12.66 -22.42 -9.52
N LEU A 118 12.71 -21.08 -9.56
CA LEU A 118 11.55 -20.24 -9.84
C LEU A 118 10.96 -20.51 -11.23
N ARG A 119 11.82 -20.72 -12.23
CA ARG A 119 11.44 -20.90 -13.65
C ARG A 119 11.58 -22.34 -14.14
N LYS A 120 11.66 -23.31 -13.23
CA LYS A 120 11.80 -24.70 -13.60
C LYS A 120 10.61 -25.16 -14.44
N PRO A 121 10.83 -25.69 -15.66
CA PRO A 121 9.76 -26.25 -16.46
C PRO A 121 9.36 -27.62 -15.90
N GLY A 122 8.37 -27.65 -15.01
CA GLY A 122 7.86 -28.87 -14.40
C GLY A 122 7.65 -28.75 -12.89
N LYS A 123 7.43 -29.88 -12.22
CA LYS A 123 7.24 -29.90 -10.78
C LYS A 123 8.57 -29.71 -10.06
N LEU A 124 8.54 -28.96 -8.97
CA LEU A 124 9.65 -28.88 -8.02
C LEU A 124 9.76 -30.19 -7.24
N ASP A 125 10.98 -30.65 -7.01
CA ASP A 125 11.24 -31.72 -6.05
C ASP A 125 11.22 -31.20 -4.60
N GLY A 126 11.50 -32.08 -3.62
CA GLY A 126 11.40 -31.71 -2.21
C GLY A 126 12.38 -30.61 -1.79
N GLU A 127 13.62 -30.65 -2.27
CA GLU A 127 14.65 -29.65 -1.93
C GLU A 127 14.35 -28.32 -2.59
N GLU A 128 13.97 -28.32 -3.85
CA GLU A 128 13.57 -27.15 -4.61
C GLU A 128 12.32 -26.47 -4.01
N TRP A 129 11.38 -27.29 -3.51
CA TRP A 129 10.19 -26.79 -2.84
C TRP A 129 10.54 -26.07 -1.53
N GLU A 130 11.50 -26.62 -0.75
CA GLU A 130 11.99 -25.93 0.45
C GLU A 130 12.65 -24.59 0.11
N VAL A 131 13.38 -24.51 -1.01
CA VAL A 131 13.92 -23.23 -1.49
C VAL A 131 12.80 -22.28 -1.92
N MET A 132 11.80 -22.77 -2.65
CA MET A 132 10.66 -21.93 -3.09
C MET A 132 9.92 -21.33 -1.91
N LYS A 133 9.66 -22.09 -0.86
CA LYS A 133 8.95 -21.61 0.35
C LYS A 133 9.65 -20.44 1.04
N GLN A 134 10.95 -20.28 0.84
CA GLN A 134 11.71 -19.19 1.44
C GLN A 134 11.29 -17.81 0.96
N HIS A 135 10.59 -17.67 -0.20
CA HIS A 135 10.18 -16.37 -0.68
C HIS A 135 9.32 -15.60 0.32
N ALA A 136 8.50 -16.29 1.13
CA ALA A 136 7.69 -15.64 2.15
C ALA A 136 8.56 -14.94 3.22
N GLN A 137 9.57 -15.63 3.74
CA GLN A 137 10.52 -15.05 4.69
C GLN A 137 11.40 -13.99 4.04
N ILE A 138 11.94 -14.26 2.85
CA ILE A 138 12.77 -13.30 2.10
C ILE A 138 11.97 -12.01 1.82
N GLY A 139 10.69 -12.13 1.47
CA GLY A 139 9.81 -10.98 1.25
C GLY A 139 9.65 -10.14 2.50
N ALA A 140 9.42 -10.77 3.65
CA ALA A 140 9.35 -10.09 4.93
C ALA A 140 10.67 -9.39 5.30
N ASP A 141 11.81 -10.03 4.99
CA ASP A 141 13.14 -9.46 5.25
C ASP A 141 13.47 -8.28 4.32
N ILE A 142 13.07 -8.34 3.04
CA ILE A 142 13.22 -7.25 2.07
C ILE A 142 12.41 -6.03 2.51
N ILE A 143 11.17 -6.21 2.97
CA ILE A 143 10.31 -5.12 3.44
C ILE A 143 10.85 -4.58 4.76
N GLY A 144 11.34 -5.45 5.63
CA GLY A 144 11.91 -5.10 6.92
C GLY A 144 10.89 -4.55 7.93
N GLU A 145 11.38 -4.17 9.10
CA GLU A 145 10.57 -3.49 10.11
C GLU A 145 10.48 -1.99 9.83
N HIS A 146 9.27 -1.46 9.85
CA HIS A 146 9.04 -0.04 9.59
C HIS A 146 7.81 0.49 10.36
N PRO A 147 7.83 1.74 10.86
CA PRO A 147 6.70 2.34 11.58
C PRO A 147 5.47 2.63 10.69
N SER A 148 5.59 2.64 9.37
CA SER A 148 4.47 2.81 8.43
C SER A 148 3.51 1.63 8.49
N GLY A 149 2.20 1.89 8.66
CA GLY A 149 1.16 0.87 8.61
C GLY A 149 1.21 0.05 7.33
N LEU A 150 1.33 0.72 6.17
CA LEU A 150 1.45 0.09 4.86
C LEU A 150 2.58 -0.95 4.80
N LEU A 151 3.79 -0.60 5.24
CA LEU A 151 4.93 -1.53 5.18
C LEU A 151 4.82 -2.64 6.21
N ARG A 152 4.25 -2.38 7.39
CA ARG A 152 3.94 -3.46 8.35
C ARG A 152 2.95 -4.46 7.77
N MET A 153 1.85 -3.97 7.21
CA MET A 153 0.84 -4.80 6.56
C MET A 153 1.45 -5.60 5.40
N ALA A 154 2.22 -4.97 4.54
CA ALA A 154 2.91 -5.65 3.43
C ALA A 154 3.85 -6.75 3.93
N ARG A 155 4.60 -6.50 5.01
CA ARG A 155 5.48 -7.50 5.65
C ARG A 155 4.70 -8.69 6.18
N GLU A 156 3.60 -8.44 6.90
CA GLU A 156 2.76 -9.51 7.43
C GLU A 156 2.11 -10.33 6.30
N ILE A 157 1.67 -9.69 5.22
CA ILE A 157 1.15 -10.38 4.04
C ILE A 157 2.26 -11.22 3.40
N ALA A 158 3.43 -10.66 3.12
CA ALA A 158 4.53 -11.37 2.49
C ALA A 158 4.94 -12.60 3.32
N LEU A 159 4.98 -12.48 4.64
CA LEU A 159 5.36 -13.57 5.53
C LEU A 159 4.31 -14.68 5.62
N ASN A 160 3.01 -14.33 5.58
CA ASN A 160 1.97 -15.26 6.03
C ASN A 160 0.95 -15.65 4.94
N HIS A 161 1.05 -15.15 3.69
CA HIS A 161 0.05 -15.41 2.64
C HIS A 161 -0.02 -16.88 2.19
N HIS A 162 0.93 -17.71 2.57
CA HIS A 162 0.93 -19.16 2.37
C HIS A 162 0.60 -19.96 3.63
N GLU A 163 0.30 -19.29 4.74
CA GLU A 163 -0.22 -19.99 5.89
C GLU A 163 -1.63 -20.50 5.62
N LYS A 164 -2.00 -21.62 6.25
CA LYS A 164 -3.30 -22.25 6.05
C LYS A 164 -4.04 -22.36 7.36
N TRP A 165 -5.36 -22.25 7.27
CA TRP A 165 -6.23 -22.31 8.45
C TRP A 165 -6.00 -23.54 9.33
N ASP A 166 -5.64 -24.66 8.73
CA ASP A 166 -5.35 -25.94 9.40
C ASP A 166 -3.91 -26.06 9.95
N GLY A 167 -3.08 -25.02 9.80
CA GLY A 167 -1.68 -25.02 10.23
C GLY A 167 -0.72 -25.78 9.30
N SER A 168 -1.19 -26.30 8.17
CA SER A 168 -0.35 -27.02 7.19
C SER A 168 0.38 -26.08 6.21
N GLY A 169 0.31 -24.77 6.44
CA GLY A 169 0.95 -23.73 5.63
C GLY A 169 2.43 -23.56 5.95
N TYR A 170 3.00 -22.50 5.41
CA TYR A 170 4.39 -22.09 5.63
C TYR A 170 4.52 -20.57 5.63
N PRO A 171 5.62 -19.98 6.15
CA PRO A 171 6.84 -20.63 6.66
C PRO A 171 6.74 -21.06 8.15
N ARG A 172 5.73 -20.56 8.88
CA ARG A 172 5.63 -20.72 10.35
C ARG A 172 4.76 -21.89 10.76
N GLY A 173 3.85 -22.35 9.88
CA GLY A 173 2.87 -23.39 10.19
C GLY A 173 1.85 -22.93 11.25
N ILE A 174 1.52 -21.65 11.28
CA ILE A 174 0.47 -21.11 12.16
C ILE A 174 -0.90 -21.36 11.55
N GLY A 175 -1.93 -21.49 12.40
CA GLY A 175 -3.27 -21.81 11.94
C GLY A 175 -4.36 -20.94 12.58
N GLY A 176 -5.56 -21.02 12.01
CA GLY A 176 -6.72 -20.34 12.55
C GLY A 176 -6.53 -18.84 12.74
N ALA A 177 -6.87 -18.37 13.93
CA ALA A 177 -6.81 -16.94 14.27
C ALA A 177 -5.39 -16.39 14.52
N GLU A 178 -4.37 -17.25 14.59
CA GLU A 178 -2.97 -16.82 14.68
C GLU A 178 -2.47 -16.22 13.36
N ILE A 179 -3.08 -16.60 12.23
CA ILE A 179 -2.77 -15.96 10.93
C ILE A 179 -3.31 -14.55 10.97
N PRO A 180 -2.48 -13.51 10.67
CA PRO A 180 -2.96 -12.15 10.53
C PRO A 180 -4.12 -12.06 9.54
N VAL A 181 -5.17 -11.33 9.88
CA VAL A 181 -6.41 -11.31 9.09
C VAL A 181 -6.18 -10.78 7.68
N GLU A 182 -5.24 -9.88 7.50
CA GLU A 182 -4.82 -9.31 6.21
C GLU A 182 -4.09 -10.31 5.30
N ALA A 183 -3.63 -11.43 5.85
CA ALA A 183 -2.90 -12.48 5.12
C ALA A 183 -3.75 -13.74 4.85
N ARG A 184 -5.02 -13.79 5.34
CA ARG A 184 -5.93 -14.95 5.20
C ARG A 184 -6.52 -15.12 3.81
#